data_6950f16a16a8a0ef66a8e72af42d1af9
#
_entry.id   6950f16a16a8a0ef66a8e72af42d1af9
#
_cell.length_a   1.000
_cell.length_b   1.000
_cell.length_c   1.000
_cell.angle_alpha   90.00
_cell.angle_beta   90.00
_cell.angle_gamma   90.00
#
_symmetry.space_group_name_H-M   'P 1'
#
loop_
_entity.id
_entity.type
_entity.pdbx_description
1 polymer ?
#
loop_
_entity_poly.entity_id
_entity_poly.type
_entity_poly.pdbx_seq_one_letter_code
_entity_poly.pdbx_strand_id
1 'polypeptide(L)'
;MSAGYIPFHPNPSKPKYRPPAGAVDAHCHVFGPEAKFPYAPERKYTPCDAPKEKPFALRDFLGLDKNVIVQASCHSKDNRAMVDALETSNNKAKGVAFVGEEVTDAELKAMDRAGVRGVRFNFVRRLVDFTPREVLERIAARVAPLGWHIVVYFEMAELADLESFFTTLPTTVVVDHMGTPDVKKGVADPENQRFHRLMDRHGNFWV
;
A
#
# COMPACT_ATOMS: atom_id res chain seq x y z
N MET A 1 -5.52 20.45 -5.16
CA MET A 1 -6.41 19.32 -4.81
C MET A 1 -7.38 19.09 -5.95
N SER A 2 -7.57 17.85 -6.37
CA SER A 2 -8.51 17.48 -7.45
C SER A 2 -9.96 17.76 -7.06
N ALA A 3 -10.80 18.09 -8.06
CA ALA A 3 -12.25 18.24 -7.84
C ALA A 3 -12.84 16.90 -7.32
N GLY A 4 -13.71 16.99 -6.31
CA GLY A 4 -14.32 15.81 -5.69
C GLY A 4 -13.44 15.03 -4.69
N TYR A 5 -12.17 15.41 -4.51
CA TYR A 5 -11.35 14.83 -3.46
C TYR A 5 -11.87 15.23 -2.08
N ILE A 6 -12.08 14.25 -1.21
CA ILE A 6 -12.53 14.48 0.18
C ILE A 6 -11.30 14.47 1.09
N PRO A 7 -10.96 15.58 1.75
CA PRO A 7 -9.84 15.62 2.68
C PRO A 7 -10.13 14.79 3.94
N PHE A 8 -9.09 14.50 4.71
CA PHE A 8 -9.26 13.87 6.03
C PHE A 8 -10.10 14.75 6.97
N HIS A 9 -10.85 14.13 7.89
CA HIS A 9 -11.64 14.85 8.87
C HIS A 9 -10.73 15.51 9.91
N PRO A 10 -10.76 16.85 10.11
CA PRO A 10 -9.81 17.55 10.98
C PRO A 10 -10.02 17.24 12.46
N ASN A 11 -11.25 16.91 12.87
CA ASN A 11 -11.66 16.67 14.26
C ASN A 11 -12.45 15.36 14.37
N PRO A 12 -11.83 14.18 14.24
CA PRO A 12 -12.52 12.91 14.36
C PRO A 12 -13.06 12.70 15.77
N SER A 13 -14.22 12.05 15.89
CA SER A 13 -14.77 11.64 17.18
C SER A 13 -13.93 10.55 17.81
N LYS A 14 -13.71 10.62 19.12
CA LYS A 14 -12.98 9.57 19.82
C LYS A 14 -13.82 8.28 19.86
N PRO A 15 -13.27 7.15 19.40
CA PRO A 15 -14.01 5.88 19.45
C PRO A 15 -14.19 5.42 20.90
N LYS A 16 -15.29 4.72 21.15
CA LYS A 16 -15.52 4.06 22.44
C LYS A 16 -14.66 2.81 22.61
N TYR A 17 -14.39 2.12 21.51
CA TYR A 17 -13.52 0.96 21.48
C TYR A 17 -12.06 1.36 21.63
N ARG A 18 -11.30 0.61 22.42
CA ARG A 18 -9.84 0.71 22.51
C ARG A 18 -9.21 -0.54 21.91
N PRO A 19 -8.32 -0.37 20.93
CA PRO A 19 -7.58 -1.49 20.38
C PRO A 19 -6.73 -2.19 21.45
N PRO A 20 -6.48 -3.50 21.33
CA PRO A 20 -5.52 -4.20 22.19
C PRO A 20 -4.10 -3.66 21.98
N ALA A 21 -3.22 -3.90 22.95
CA ALA A 21 -1.80 -3.60 22.80
C ALA A 21 -1.22 -4.36 21.60
N GLY A 22 -0.38 -3.69 20.84
CA GLY A 22 0.20 -4.22 19.60
C GLY A 22 -0.66 -4.00 18.35
N ALA A 23 -1.85 -3.39 18.46
CA ALA A 23 -2.69 -3.10 17.31
C ALA A 23 -2.01 -2.13 16.32
N VAL A 24 -2.18 -2.39 15.04
CA VAL A 24 -1.52 -1.68 13.94
C VAL A 24 -2.57 -1.10 13.00
N ASP A 25 -2.38 0.16 12.60
CA ASP A 25 -3.00 0.69 11.38
C ASP A 25 -2.28 0.06 10.18
N ALA A 26 -2.90 -0.94 9.57
CA ALA A 26 -2.27 -1.75 8.54
C ALA A 26 -2.16 -1.07 7.17
N HIS A 27 -2.82 0.08 6.97
CA HIS A 27 -2.75 0.81 5.70
C HIS A 27 -3.08 2.29 5.87
N CYS A 28 -2.07 3.14 5.85
CA CYS A 28 -2.24 4.59 5.76
C CYS A 28 -1.30 5.19 4.72
N HIS A 29 -1.49 6.47 4.43
CA HIS A 29 -0.67 7.22 3.48
C HIS A 29 -0.09 8.48 4.12
N VAL A 30 1.02 8.95 3.56
CA VAL A 30 1.55 10.30 3.75
C VAL A 30 1.42 11.05 2.44
N PHE A 31 0.88 12.27 2.47
CA PHE A 31 0.74 13.14 1.33
C PHE A 31 1.52 14.43 1.56
N GLY A 32 2.58 14.63 0.82
CA GLY A 32 3.38 15.84 0.88
C GLY A 32 4.15 16.04 2.20
N PRO A 33 4.38 17.28 2.66
CA PRO A 33 3.86 18.51 2.03
C PRO A 33 4.44 18.71 0.62
N GLU A 34 3.61 19.18 -0.34
CA GLU A 34 3.99 19.31 -1.75
C GLU A 34 5.26 20.17 -1.94
N ALA A 35 5.45 21.18 -1.11
CA ALA A 35 6.63 22.04 -1.15
C ALA A 35 7.96 21.30 -0.86
N LYS A 36 7.93 20.21 -0.08
CA LYS A 36 9.11 19.39 0.25
C LYS A 36 9.18 18.10 -0.56
N PHE A 37 8.03 17.50 -0.79
CA PHE A 37 7.86 16.24 -1.51
C PHE A 37 6.83 16.43 -2.61
N PRO A 38 7.25 16.91 -3.80
CA PRO A 38 6.34 17.19 -4.91
C PRO A 38 5.53 15.95 -5.32
N TYR A 39 4.29 16.18 -5.73
CA TYR A 39 3.48 15.13 -6.34
C TYR A 39 3.96 14.86 -7.78
N ALA A 40 3.88 13.61 -8.20
CA ALA A 40 4.30 13.20 -9.54
C ALA A 40 3.52 13.95 -10.65
N PRO A 41 4.19 14.36 -11.74
CA PRO A 41 3.51 15.04 -12.84
C PRO A 41 2.40 14.19 -13.48
N GLU A 42 2.63 12.86 -13.58
CA GLU A 42 1.71 11.88 -14.17
C GLU A 42 0.58 11.42 -13.25
N ARG A 43 0.49 11.95 -12.03
CA ARG A 43 -0.54 11.56 -11.05
C ARG A 43 -1.95 11.69 -11.60
N LYS A 44 -2.81 10.75 -11.24
CA LYS A 44 -4.22 10.76 -11.66
C LYS A 44 -5.12 11.58 -10.71
N TYR A 45 -4.62 11.96 -9.54
CA TYR A 45 -5.30 12.83 -8.57
C TYR A 45 -4.31 13.65 -7.76
N THR A 46 -4.76 14.79 -7.26
CA THR A 46 -3.99 15.63 -6.34
C THR A 46 -4.72 15.68 -5.00
N PRO A 47 -4.16 15.10 -3.93
CA PRO A 47 -4.76 15.14 -2.59
C PRO A 47 -4.57 16.51 -1.93
N CYS A 48 -5.14 16.71 -0.74
CA CYS A 48 -4.64 17.72 0.19
C CYS A 48 -3.34 17.23 0.84
N ASP A 49 -2.50 18.16 1.27
CA ASP A 49 -1.35 17.79 2.10
C ASP A 49 -1.80 17.13 3.40
N ALA A 50 -1.23 15.97 3.67
CA ALA A 50 -1.38 15.23 4.93
C ALA A 50 -0.01 14.64 5.30
N PRO A 51 0.92 15.50 5.81
CA PRO A 51 2.27 15.10 6.15
C PRO A 51 2.27 14.09 7.31
N LYS A 52 3.41 13.47 7.55
CA LYS A 52 3.61 12.35 8.51
C LYS A 52 3.02 12.59 9.91
N GLU A 53 2.96 13.84 10.35
CA GLU A 53 2.40 14.22 11.64
C GLU A 53 0.89 13.89 11.73
N LYS A 54 0.18 13.88 10.60
CA LYS A 54 -1.26 13.60 10.56
C LYS A 54 -1.59 12.13 10.83
N PRO A 55 -1.02 11.14 10.10
CA PRO A 55 -1.26 9.74 10.42
C PRO A 55 -0.68 9.35 11.79
N PHE A 56 0.42 9.95 12.23
CA PHE A 56 0.96 9.68 13.57
C PHE A 56 0.03 10.17 14.69
N ALA A 57 -0.49 11.39 14.55
CA ALA A 57 -1.45 11.93 15.52
C ALA A 57 -2.76 11.10 15.53
N LEU A 58 -3.23 10.65 14.36
CA LEU A 58 -4.42 9.81 14.27
C LEU A 58 -4.18 8.43 14.91
N ARG A 59 -3.04 7.79 14.64
CA ARG A 59 -2.62 6.54 15.29
C ARG A 59 -2.69 6.66 16.82
N ASP A 60 -2.03 7.69 17.36
CA ASP A 60 -1.96 7.90 18.80
C ASP A 60 -3.34 8.24 19.39
N PHE A 61 -4.16 9.01 18.68
CA PHE A 61 -5.54 9.32 19.06
C PHE A 61 -6.44 8.07 19.11
N LEU A 62 -6.27 7.15 18.17
CA LEU A 62 -7.01 5.89 18.12
C LEU A 62 -6.48 4.86 19.12
N GLY A 63 -5.29 5.06 19.69
CA GLY A 63 -4.65 4.13 20.62
C GLY A 63 -4.00 2.94 19.90
N LEU A 64 -3.59 3.12 18.63
CA LEU A 64 -2.82 2.13 17.88
C LEU A 64 -1.33 2.29 18.17
N ASP A 65 -0.59 1.19 18.15
CA ASP A 65 0.85 1.20 18.47
C ASP A 65 1.72 1.53 17.26
N LYS A 66 1.29 1.11 16.06
CA LYS A 66 2.10 1.19 14.82
C LYS A 66 1.27 1.56 13.61
N ASN A 67 1.98 1.96 12.52
CA ASN A 67 1.40 2.16 11.19
C ASN A 67 2.13 1.30 10.15
N VAL A 68 1.41 0.92 9.10
CA VAL A 68 2.00 0.57 7.80
C VAL A 68 1.71 1.70 6.83
N ILE A 69 2.76 2.40 6.40
CA ILE A 69 2.66 3.51 5.45
C ILE A 69 2.84 2.96 4.05
N VAL A 70 1.78 2.95 3.28
CA VAL A 70 1.81 2.52 1.89
C VAL A 70 2.06 3.73 0.99
N GLN A 71 2.98 3.60 0.03
CA GLN A 71 3.28 4.66 -0.92
C GLN A 71 2.02 5.10 -1.67
N ALA A 72 1.74 6.39 -1.62
CA ALA A 72 0.57 6.97 -2.29
C ALA A 72 0.82 7.11 -3.80
N SER A 73 -0.16 6.74 -4.63
CA SER A 73 -0.03 6.78 -6.10
C SER A 73 0.26 8.18 -6.65
N CYS A 74 -0.16 9.24 -5.95
CA CYS A 74 0.13 10.61 -6.36
C CYS A 74 1.59 11.02 -6.24
N HIS A 75 2.40 10.31 -5.46
CA HIS A 75 3.85 10.47 -5.41
C HIS A 75 4.60 9.55 -6.38
N SER A 76 3.87 8.59 -7.01
CA SER A 76 4.48 7.62 -7.93
C SER A 76 5.71 6.95 -7.29
N LYS A 77 6.84 6.90 -7.98
CA LYS A 77 8.09 6.26 -7.54
C LYS A 77 8.92 7.10 -6.56
N ASP A 78 8.49 8.31 -6.25
CA ASP A 78 9.18 9.17 -5.26
C ASP A 78 8.76 8.80 -3.84
N ASN A 79 9.47 7.85 -3.24
CA ASN A 79 9.21 7.33 -1.90
C ASN A 79 9.72 8.25 -0.77
N ARG A 80 10.29 9.43 -1.06
CA ARG A 80 10.94 10.27 -0.04
C ARG A 80 10.03 10.71 1.09
N ALA A 81 8.76 11.03 0.81
CA ALA A 81 7.80 11.40 1.87
C ALA A 81 7.53 10.24 2.84
N MET A 82 7.38 9.02 2.31
CA MET A 82 7.22 7.81 3.12
C MET A 82 8.49 7.52 3.91
N VAL A 83 9.67 7.55 3.29
CA VAL A 83 10.96 7.27 3.95
C VAL A 83 11.21 8.25 5.10
N ASP A 84 10.98 9.56 4.88
CA ASP A 84 11.08 10.59 5.92
C ASP A 84 10.14 10.30 7.12
N ALA A 85 8.95 9.76 6.84
CA ALA A 85 8.04 9.34 7.91
C ALA A 85 8.57 8.10 8.66
N LEU A 86 9.12 7.11 7.95
CA LEU A 86 9.67 5.90 8.59
C LEU A 86 10.84 6.24 9.52
N GLU A 87 11.80 7.03 9.03
CA GLU A 87 13.00 7.42 9.78
C GLU A 87 12.68 8.21 11.06
N THR A 88 11.61 9.01 11.03
CA THR A 88 11.18 9.81 12.19
C THR A 88 10.13 9.14 13.08
N SER A 89 9.70 7.92 12.74
CA SER A 89 8.61 7.20 13.45
C SER A 89 9.02 6.59 14.79
N ASN A 90 10.29 6.64 15.18
CA ASN A 90 10.83 5.89 16.32
C ASN A 90 10.49 4.38 16.24
N ASN A 91 10.64 3.80 15.06
CA ASN A 91 10.33 2.40 14.75
C ASN A 91 8.85 2.00 14.96
N LYS A 92 7.94 2.98 15.01
CA LYS A 92 6.50 2.75 15.09
C LYS A 92 5.82 2.67 13.72
N ALA A 93 6.59 2.74 12.62
CA ALA A 93 6.05 2.57 11.28
C ALA A 93 6.91 1.63 10.45
N LYS A 94 6.26 0.92 9.50
CA LYS A 94 6.88 0.19 8.40
C LYS A 94 6.31 0.68 7.08
N GLY A 95 7.04 0.49 5.99
CA GLY A 95 6.70 1.04 4.69
C GLY A 95 6.44 -0.03 3.63
N VAL A 96 5.56 0.30 2.70
CA VAL A 96 5.38 -0.41 1.43
C VAL A 96 5.66 0.58 0.31
N ALA A 97 6.75 0.37 -0.43
CA ALA A 97 7.23 1.27 -1.47
C ALA A 97 6.52 1.03 -2.81
N PHE A 98 6.58 2.02 -3.69
CA PHE A 98 6.33 1.85 -5.11
C PHE A 98 7.62 2.12 -5.87
N VAL A 99 8.12 1.13 -6.59
CA VAL A 99 9.39 1.23 -7.34
C VAL A 99 9.21 0.82 -8.79
N GLY A 100 10.05 1.36 -9.65
CA GLY A 100 10.16 0.94 -11.04
C GLY A 100 11.36 0.00 -11.24
N GLU A 101 11.52 -0.46 -12.47
CA GLU A 101 12.64 -1.33 -12.86
C GLU A 101 14.01 -0.66 -12.70
N GLU A 102 14.04 0.66 -12.81
CA GLU A 102 15.23 1.50 -12.69
C GLU A 102 15.78 1.61 -11.26
N VAL A 103 15.02 1.18 -10.23
CA VAL A 103 15.48 1.26 -8.84
C VAL A 103 16.80 0.51 -8.67
N THR A 104 17.77 1.14 -8.03
CA THR A 104 19.08 0.53 -7.78
C THR A 104 19.07 -0.35 -6.52
N ASP A 105 20.00 -1.29 -6.41
CA ASP A 105 20.15 -2.11 -5.20
C ASP A 105 20.58 -1.27 -3.99
N ALA A 106 21.30 -0.18 -4.23
CA ALA A 106 21.64 0.77 -3.16
C ALA A 106 20.40 1.46 -2.59
N GLU A 107 19.46 1.88 -3.45
CA GLU A 107 18.19 2.46 -3.03
C GLU A 107 17.31 1.45 -2.30
N LEU A 108 17.19 0.21 -2.81
CA LEU A 108 16.45 -0.86 -2.12
C LEU A 108 17.01 -1.10 -0.71
N LYS A 109 18.35 -1.21 -0.57
CA LYS A 109 18.99 -1.37 0.73
C LYS A 109 18.82 -0.16 1.63
N ALA A 110 18.80 1.06 1.09
CA ALA A 110 18.53 2.27 1.88
C ALA A 110 17.10 2.29 2.40
N MET A 111 16.12 1.97 1.57
CA MET A 111 14.72 1.84 1.97
C MET A 111 14.52 0.71 3.00
N ASP A 112 15.21 -0.42 2.86
CA ASP A 112 15.15 -1.51 3.84
C ASP A 112 15.64 -1.04 5.22
N ARG A 113 16.78 -0.34 5.28
CA ARG A 113 17.29 0.25 6.55
C ARG A 113 16.33 1.26 7.14
N ALA A 114 15.62 2.05 6.31
CA ALA A 114 14.62 3.00 6.76
C ALA A 114 13.35 2.32 7.31
N GLY A 115 13.14 1.05 7.01
CA GLY A 115 11.99 0.28 7.52
C GLY A 115 10.95 -0.11 6.48
N VAL A 116 11.26 0.00 5.18
CA VAL A 116 10.42 -0.57 4.12
C VAL A 116 10.47 -2.11 4.22
N ARG A 117 9.31 -2.75 4.05
CA ARG A 117 9.14 -4.21 4.15
C ARG A 117 8.30 -4.80 3.01
N GLY A 118 7.95 -3.99 2.03
CA GLY A 118 7.21 -4.47 0.87
C GLY A 118 7.22 -3.48 -0.28
N VAL A 119 6.72 -3.96 -1.43
CA VAL A 119 6.43 -3.14 -2.61
C VAL A 119 4.98 -3.31 -3.01
N ARG A 120 4.39 -2.27 -3.59
CA ARG A 120 3.03 -2.30 -4.08
C ARG A 120 2.99 -2.44 -5.60
N PHE A 121 2.25 -3.45 -6.09
CA PHE A 121 1.87 -3.61 -7.49
C PHE A 121 0.42 -3.15 -7.64
N ASN A 122 0.22 -2.06 -8.37
CA ASN A 122 -1.10 -1.46 -8.54
C ASN A 122 -1.61 -1.73 -9.95
N PHE A 123 -2.74 -2.42 -10.06
CA PHE A 123 -3.42 -2.76 -11.32
C PHE A 123 -4.60 -1.84 -11.61
N VAL A 124 -4.98 -0.97 -10.67
CA VAL A 124 -6.15 -0.09 -10.77
C VAL A 124 -5.84 1.09 -11.70
N ARG A 125 -6.24 0.98 -12.96
CA ARG A 125 -5.90 1.89 -14.07
C ARG A 125 -6.33 3.35 -13.86
N ARG A 126 -7.34 3.58 -13.06
CA ARG A 126 -7.76 4.96 -12.70
C ARG A 126 -6.77 5.66 -11.77
N LEU A 127 -5.82 4.95 -11.18
CA LEU A 127 -4.83 5.47 -10.23
C LEU A 127 -3.41 5.49 -10.77
N VAL A 128 -3.07 4.54 -11.65
CA VAL A 128 -1.71 4.37 -12.21
C VAL A 128 -1.77 3.95 -13.67
N ASP A 129 -0.67 4.13 -14.37
CA ASP A 129 -0.48 3.56 -15.69
C ASP A 129 -0.09 2.09 -15.60
N PHE A 130 -0.31 1.36 -16.69
CA PHE A 130 -0.01 -0.06 -16.79
C PHE A 130 1.50 -0.32 -16.67
N THR A 131 1.86 -1.29 -15.84
CA THR A 131 3.22 -1.83 -15.77
C THR A 131 3.21 -3.27 -16.31
N PRO A 132 4.06 -3.63 -17.30
CA PRO A 132 4.13 -4.99 -17.82
C PRO A 132 4.45 -6.02 -16.73
N ARG A 133 3.85 -7.21 -16.83
CA ARG A 133 4.04 -8.28 -15.82
C ARG A 133 5.49 -8.68 -15.66
N GLU A 134 6.23 -8.74 -16.75
CA GLU A 134 7.66 -9.08 -16.77
C GLU A 134 8.51 -8.07 -15.98
N VAL A 135 8.10 -6.80 -15.95
CA VAL A 135 8.74 -5.77 -15.11
C VAL A 135 8.44 -6.05 -13.64
N LEU A 136 7.17 -6.35 -13.31
CA LEU A 136 6.76 -6.67 -11.94
C LEU A 136 7.45 -7.94 -11.43
N GLU A 137 7.62 -8.96 -12.26
CA GLU A 137 8.36 -10.19 -11.93
C GLU A 137 9.83 -9.91 -11.63
N ARG A 138 10.49 -9.05 -12.42
CA ARG A 138 11.87 -8.64 -12.15
C ARG A 138 11.99 -7.86 -10.83
N ILE A 139 11.04 -6.97 -10.54
CA ILE A 139 11.01 -6.27 -9.25
C ILE A 139 10.79 -7.28 -8.12
N ALA A 140 9.84 -8.20 -8.25
CA ALA A 140 9.55 -9.23 -7.26
C ALA A 140 10.78 -10.08 -6.93
N ALA A 141 11.53 -10.52 -7.95
CA ALA A 141 12.76 -11.30 -7.79
C ALA A 141 13.85 -10.51 -7.04
N ARG A 142 13.91 -9.18 -7.19
CA ARG A 142 14.91 -8.32 -6.52
C ARG A 142 14.56 -8.01 -5.07
N VAL A 143 13.28 -7.96 -4.72
CA VAL A 143 12.85 -7.63 -3.35
C VAL A 143 12.69 -8.87 -2.47
N ALA A 144 12.47 -10.05 -3.05
CA ALA A 144 12.34 -11.31 -2.31
C ALA A 144 13.56 -11.62 -1.40
N PRO A 145 14.83 -11.46 -1.82
CA PRO A 145 15.99 -11.67 -0.96
C PRO A 145 16.08 -10.70 0.23
N LEU A 146 15.39 -9.56 0.17
CA LEU A 146 15.26 -8.62 1.29
C LEU A 146 14.18 -9.03 2.30
N GLY A 147 13.44 -10.11 2.02
CA GLY A 147 12.30 -10.53 2.82
C GLY A 147 11.08 -9.59 2.69
N TRP A 148 11.02 -8.80 1.64
CA TRP A 148 9.89 -7.91 1.42
C TRP A 148 8.69 -8.68 0.85
N HIS A 149 7.49 -8.32 1.31
CA HIS A 149 6.25 -8.81 0.73
C HIS A 149 5.80 -7.94 -0.46
N ILE A 150 4.87 -8.47 -1.24
CA ILE A 150 4.27 -7.76 -2.37
C ILE A 150 2.80 -7.47 -2.03
N VAL A 151 2.44 -6.19 -2.03
CA VAL A 151 1.04 -5.76 -1.91
C VAL A 151 0.46 -5.67 -3.32
N VAL A 152 -0.66 -6.33 -3.57
CA VAL A 152 -1.37 -6.27 -4.85
C VAL A 152 -2.69 -5.51 -4.68
N TYR A 153 -2.89 -4.47 -5.51
CA TYR A 153 -4.12 -3.70 -5.56
C TYR A 153 -4.79 -3.86 -6.92
N PHE A 154 -5.96 -4.47 -6.93
CA PHE A 154 -6.72 -4.77 -8.14
C PHE A 154 -8.23 -4.66 -7.87
N GLU A 155 -9.04 -4.67 -8.92
CA GLU A 155 -10.48 -4.76 -8.82
C GLU A 155 -10.90 -6.23 -8.99
N MET A 156 -11.83 -6.73 -8.14
CA MET A 156 -12.19 -8.16 -8.05
C MET A 156 -12.52 -8.79 -9.41
N ALA A 157 -13.13 -8.03 -10.32
CA ALA A 157 -13.43 -8.50 -11.67
C ALA A 157 -12.19 -8.90 -12.50
N GLU A 158 -11.00 -8.37 -12.14
CA GLU A 158 -9.73 -8.66 -12.83
C GLU A 158 -9.03 -9.90 -12.26
N LEU A 159 -9.51 -10.45 -11.14
CA LEU A 159 -8.84 -11.56 -10.45
C LEU A 159 -8.67 -12.78 -11.36
N ALA A 160 -9.63 -13.07 -12.23
CA ALA A 160 -9.54 -14.20 -13.15
C ALA A 160 -8.29 -14.15 -14.04
N ASP A 161 -7.89 -12.98 -14.47
CA ASP A 161 -6.73 -12.75 -15.33
C ASP A 161 -5.42 -12.59 -14.55
N LEU A 162 -5.50 -12.21 -13.27
CA LEU A 162 -4.35 -11.90 -12.42
C LEU A 162 -3.92 -13.06 -11.52
N GLU A 163 -4.81 -14.00 -11.20
CA GLU A 163 -4.58 -15.09 -10.25
C GLU A 163 -3.30 -15.90 -10.58
N SER A 164 -3.13 -16.27 -11.85
CA SER A 164 -1.96 -17.05 -12.29
C SER A 164 -0.66 -16.27 -12.06
N PHE A 165 -0.65 -14.97 -12.31
CA PHE A 165 0.51 -14.11 -12.03
C PHE A 165 0.77 -13.99 -10.53
N PHE A 166 -0.26 -13.75 -9.72
CA PHE A 166 -0.09 -13.60 -8.28
C PHE A 166 0.50 -14.86 -7.63
N THR A 167 0.09 -16.05 -8.10
CA THR A 167 0.57 -17.32 -7.55
C THR A 167 2.01 -17.64 -7.94
N THR A 168 2.61 -16.97 -8.92
CA THR A 168 4.03 -17.11 -9.28
C THR A 168 4.96 -16.19 -8.50
N LEU A 169 4.43 -15.24 -7.75
CA LEU A 169 5.24 -14.29 -7.00
C LEU A 169 6.07 -14.99 -5.90
N PRO A 170 7.37 -14.67 -5.78
CA PRO A 170 8.33 -15.47 -4.99
C PRO A 170 8.31 -15.18 -3.48
N THR A 171 7.32 -14.41 -2.99
CA THR A 171 7.24 -13.97 -1.59
C THR A 171 5.80 -13.89 -1.12
N THR A 172 5.58 -13.48 0.13
CA THR A 172 4.23 -13.22 0.66
C THR A 172 3.51 -12.18 -0.20
N VAL A 173 2.27 -12.45 -0.51
CA VAL A 173 1.37 -11.55 -1.25
C VAL A 173 0.30 -11.03 -0.30
N VAL A 174 0.19 -9.70 -0.18
CA VAL A 174 -0.84 -9.04 0.63
C VAL A 174 -1.85 -8.41 -0.32
N VAL A 175 -3.11 -8.78 -0.19
CA VAL A 175 -4.19 -8.26 -1.04
C VAL A 175 -4.76 -6.99 -0.41
N ASP A 176 -4.57 -5.86 -1.09
CA ASP A 176 -5.11 -4.56 -0.68
C ASP A 176 -6.63 -4.53 -0.78
N HIS A 177 -7.27 -3.87 0.19
CA HIS A 177 -8.71 -3.57 0.16
C HIS A 177 -9.60 -4.80 -0.10
N MET A 178 -9.18 -5.98 0.38
CA MET A 178 -9.89 -7.26 0.18
C MET A 178 -10.15 -7.60 -1.30
N GLY A 179 -9.30 -7.10 -2.23
CA GLY A 179 -9.52 -7.24 -3.68
C GLY A 179 -10.67 -6.38 -4.22
N THR A 180 -11.11 -5.37 -3.50
CA THR A 180 -12.19 -4.44 -3.90
C THR A 180 -13.46 -5.15 -4.41
N PRO A 181 -14.11 -6.02 -3.61
CA PRO A 181 -15.29 -6.76 -4.05
C PRO A 181 -16.49 -5.83 -4.22
N ASP A 182 -17.37 -6.13 -5.17
CA ASP A 182 -18.70 -5.51 -5.20
C ASP A 182 -19.57 -6.16 -4.11
N VAL A 183 -19.69 -5.46 -2.98
CA VAL A 183 -20.45 -5.94 -1.82
C VAL A 183 -21.93 -6.22 -2.11
N LYS A 184 -22.50 -5.63 -3.18
CA LYS A 184 -23.89 -5.87 -3.58
C LYS A 184 -24.09 -7.27 -4.16
N LYS A 185 -23.04 -7.89 -4.70
CA LYS A 185 -23.09 -9.25 -5.23
C LYS A 185 -23.13 -10.33 -4.13
N GLY A 186 -22.67 -9.98 -2.92
CA GLY A 186 -22.63 -10.89 -1.78
C GLY A 186 -21.54 -11.97 -1.85
N VAL A 187 -21.41 -12.75 -0.78
CA VAL A 187 -20.31 -13.73 -0.62
C VAL A 187 -20.42 -14.91 -1.60
N ALA A 188 -21.61 -15.26 -2.07
CA ALA A 188 -21.84 -16.38 -2.98
C ALA A 188 -21.53 -16.06 -4.46
N ASP A 189 -21.22 -14.81 -4.76
CA ASP A 189 -20.84 -14.41 -6.13
C ASP A 189 -19.60 -15.17 -6.60
N PRO A 190 -19.56 -15.65 -7.87
CA PRO A 190 -18.44 -16.43 -8.38
C PRO A 190 -17.07 -15.76 -8.29
N GLU A 191 -16.99 -14.43 -8.43
CA GLU A 191 -15.73 -13.67 -8.30
C GLU A 191 -15.25 -13.70 -6.84
N ASN A 192 -16.16 -13.43 -5.88
CA ASN A 192 -15.86 -13.50 -4.46
C ASN A 192 -15.46 -14.91 -4.04
N GLN A 193 -16.15 -15.94 -4.55
CA GLN A 193 -15.80 -17.33 -4.32
C GLN A 193 -14.43 -17.72 -4.93
N ARG A 194 -14.03 -17.11 -6.05
CA ARG A 194 -12.67 -17.29 -6.59
C ARG A 194 -11.63 -16.74 -5.63
N PHE A 195 -11.86 -15.55 -5.10
CA PHE A 195 -10.96 -14.92 -4.12
C PHE A 195 -10.82 -15.78 -2.85
N HIS A 196 -11.93 -16.29 -2.29
CA HIS A 196 -11.87 -17.18 -1.14
C HIS A 196 -11.05 -18.43 -1.43
N ARG A 197 -11.26 -19.07 -2.60
CA ARG A 197 -10.45 -20.24 -2.99
C ARG A 197 -8.96 -19.92 -3.16
N LEU A 198 -8.62 -18.72 -3.66
CA LEU A 198 -7.22 -18.27 -3.74
C LEU A 198 -6.60 -18.21 -2.35
N MET A 199 -7.28 -17.56 -1.40
CA MET A 199 -6.82 -17.42 -0.02
C MET A 199 -6.68 -18.79 0.69
N ASP A 200 -7.63 -19.69 0.49
CA ASP A 200 -7.63 -21.02 1.12
C ASP A 200 -6.51 -21.94 0.59
N ARG A 201 -6.16 -21.81 -0.70
CA ARG A 201 -5.19 -22.70 -1.35
C ARG A 201 -3.74 -22.29 -1.17
N HIS A 202 -3.49 -21.04 -0.89
CA HIS A 202 -2.13 -20.46 -0.89
C HIS A 202 -1.80 -19.81 0.45
N GLY A 203 -1.04 -20.52 1.29
CA GLY A 203 -0.67 -20.06 2.63
C GLY A 203 0.24 -18.83 2.69
N ASN A 204 0.73 -18.36 1.53
CA ASN A 204 1.52 -17.13 1.42
C ASN A 204 0.69 -15.89 1.06
N PHE A 205 -0.64 -16.02 0.96
CA PHE A 205 -1.56 -14.89 0.74
C PHE A 205 -2.12 -14.38 2.08
N TRP A 206 -2.18 -13.06 2.19
CA TRP A 206 -2.75 -12.32 3.31
C TRP A 206 -3.72 -11.26 2.79
N VAL A 207 -4.63 -10.79 3.63
CA VAL A 207 -5.58 -9.73 3.30
C VAL A 207 -5.72 -8.76 4.48
#